data_813d2941697539d7f7b88e447960c6f3
#
_entry.id   813d2941697539d7f7b88e447960c6f3
#
_cell.length_a   1.000
_cell.length_b   1.000
_cell.length_c   1.000
_cell.angle_alpha   90.00
_cell.angle_beta   90.00
_cell.angle_gamma   90.00
#
_symmetry.space_group_name_H-M   'P 1'
#
loop_
_entity.id
_entity.type
_entity.pdbx_description
1 polymer ?
#
loop_
_entity_poly.entity_id
_entity_poly.type
_entity_poly.pdbx_seq_one_letter_code
_entity_poly.pdbx_strand_id
1 'polypeptide(L)'
;TALAYTDDMQYDIIDRLVTASKPLMIQPNLPRFVREGDKLSLSAMAMNNSDSRQVVDVQFSIVNGNDTITRSFKAIEINAGEKKTVKMDCDIATGTEIVSTVKIMLNGIAVDGQRDMIAILPATTDVVEASPFYLNENSQKATIPMPTFNSKGLITFEYADNPAWYAATALPSIVS
;
A
#
# COMPACT_ATOMS: atom_id res chain seq x y z
N THR A 1 37.73 5.60 9.48
CA THR A 1 39.10 5.06 9.61
C THR A 1 40.07 6.19 9.35
N ALA A 2 41.01 6.39 10.23
CA ALA A 2 42.17 7.27 10.03
C ALA A 2 43.45 6.41 10.15
N LEU A 3 44.36 6.61 9.21
CA LEU A 3 45.66 5.95 9.20
C LEU A 3 46.74 7.01 9.37
N ALA A 4 47.58 6.86 10.37
CA ALA A 4 48.79 7.68 10.56
C ALA A 4 50.01 6.77 10.46
N TYR A 5 51.08 7.24 9.79
CA TYR A 5 52.37 6.53 9.71
C TYR A 5 53.51 7.52 9.87
N THR A 6 54.61 6.99 10.37
CA THR A 6 55.89 7.72 10.53
C THR A 6 56.91 7.23 9.52
N ASP A 7 57.98 7.99 9.30
CA ASP A 7 59.09 7.61 8.40
C ASP A 7 59.80 6.30 8.84
N ASP A 8 59.65 5.90 10.10
CA ASP A 8 60.19 4.66 10.67
C ASP A 8 59.22 3.47 10.53
N MET A 9 58.21 3.54 9.64
CA MET A 9 57.19 2.49 9.40
C MET A 9 56.35 2.11 10.61
N GLN A 10 56.24 2.96 11.62
CA GLN A 10 55.25 2.78 12.68
C GLN A 10 53.92 3.32 12.16
N TYR A 11 52.85 2.54 12.30
CA TYR A 11 51.49 2.93 11.91
C TYR A 11 50.53 2.73 13.06
N ASP A 12 49.52 3.56 13.11
CA ASP A 12 48.38 3.44 14.02
C ASP A 12 47.08 3.61 13.22
N ILE A 13 46.11 2.77 13.50
CA ILE A 13 44.81 2.78 12.84
C ILE A 13 43.77 3.07 13.90
N ILE A 14 43.06 4.19 13.72
CA ILE A 14 41.96 4.56 14.57
C ILE A 14 40.66 4.38 13.78
N ASP A 15 39.82 3.43 14.19
CA ASP A 15 38.45 3.29 13.70
C ASP A 15 37.48 3.91 14.70
N ARG A 16 36.71 4.87 14.23
CA ARG A 16 35.58 5.39 14.96
C ARG A 16 34.29 5.13 14.19
N LEU A 17 33.38 4.43 14.85
CA LEU A 17 32.01 4.30 14.36
C LEU A 17 31.26 5.61 14.71
N VAL A 18 30.82 6.35 13.70
CA VAL A 18 29.97 7.52 13.87
C VAL A 18 28.56 7.11 13.45
N THR A 19 27.67 7.02 14.43
CA THR A 19 26.24 6.78 14.17
C THR A 19 25.53 8.14 14.09
N ALA A 20 25.03 8.50 12.91
CA ALA A 20 24.18 9.66 12.75
C ALA A 20 22.72 9.24 12.95
N SER A 21 22.08 9.71 14.00
CA SER A 21 20.65 9.52 14.21
C SER A 21 19.97 10.88 14.39
N LYS A 22 18.72 11.02 13.87
CA LYS A 22 17.91 12.21 14.13
C LYS A 22 17.45 12.17 15.60
N PRO A 23 17.45 13.29 16.31
CA PRO A 23 16.95 13.37 17.70
C PRO A 23 15.48 12.96 17.83
N LEU A 24 14.67 13.33 16.84
CA LEU A 24 13.26 12.96 16.74
C LEU A 24 13.03 12.29 15.39
N MET A 25 12.35 11.17 15.40
CA MET A 25 12.02 10.39 14.20
C MET A 25 10.57 9.95 14.20
N ILE A 26 9.98 9.80 13.02
CA ILE A 26 8.66 9.23 12.82
C ILE A 26 8.74 8.08 11.83
N GLN A 27 8.20 6.94 12.22
CA GLN A 27 8.15 5.75 11.37
C GLN A 27 6.70 5.31 11.21
N PRO A 28 6.07 5.54 10.04
CA PRO A 28 4.77 5.01 9.74
C PRO A 28 4.79 3.49 9.60
N ASN A 29 3.71 2.86 10.04
CA ASN A 29 3.41 1.46 9.76
C ASN A 29 2.18 1.41 8.86
N LEU A 30 2.42 1.25 7.57
CA LEU A 30 1.43 1.34 6.51
C LEU A 30 1.26 -0.02 5.83
N PRO A 31 0.04 -0.39 5.41
CA PRO A 31 -0.19 -1.56 4.59
C PRO A 31 0.36 -1.33 3.17
N ARG A 32 0.67 -2.39 2.45
CA ARG A 32 1.12 -2.32 1.06
C ARG A 32 0.00 -1.96 0.09
N PHE A 33 -1.22 -2.35 0.40
CA PHE A 33 -2.43 -2.05 -0.36
C PHE A 33 -3.64 -2.06 0.56
N VAL A 34 -4.72 -1.49 0.11
CA VAL A 34 -6.06 -1.51 0.73
C VAL A 34 -7.09 -1.82 -0.34
N ARG A 35 -8.32 -2.13 0.05
CA ARG A 35 -9.42 -2.31 -0.89
C ARG A 35 -10.42 -1.16 -0.77
N GLU A 36 -11.15 -0.92 -1.84
CA GLU A 36 -12.26 0.03 -1.81
C GLU A 36 -13.27 -0.34 -0.73
N GLY A 37 -13.68 0.66 0.07
CA GLY A 37 -14.62 0.49 1.17
C GLY A 37 -14.03 -0.07 2.46
N ASP A 38 -12.71 -0.35 2.52
CA ASP A 38 -12.05 -0.78 3.75
C ASP A 38 -12.03 0.34 4.80
N LYS A 39 -12.07 -0.08 6.06
CA LYS A 39 -11.72 0.78 7.21
C LYS A 39 -10.27 0.55 7.55
N LEU A 40 -9.48 1.59 7.45
CA LEU A 40 -8.04 1.54 7.64
C LEU A 40 -7.65 2.22 8.94
N SER A 41 -6.86 1.51 9.75
CA SER A 41 -6.19 2.08 10.93
C SER A 41 -4.71 2.25 10.62
N LEU A 42 -4.30 3.47 10.35
CA LEU A 42 -2.90 3.84 10.16
C LEU A 42 -2.24 4.10 11.50
N SER A 43 -1.01 3.65 11.65
CA SER A 43 -0.23 3.94 12.84
C SER A 43 1.13 4.50 12.49
N ALA A 44 1.69 5.30 13.38
CA ALA A 44 3.05 5.79 13.27
C ALA A 44 3.72 5.76 14.64
N MET A 45 4.97 5.36 14.67
CA MET A 45 5.80 5.32 15.84
C MET A 45 6.69 6.57 15.87
N ALA A 46 6.42 7.47 16.82
CA ALA A 46 7.27 8.61 17.12
C ALA A 46 8.35 8.19 18.11
N MET A 47 9.60 8.51 17.81
CA MET A 47 10.78 8.13 18.60
C MET A 47 11.55 9.37 19.03
N ASN A 48 11.90 9.43 20.30
CA ASN A 48 12.78 10.45 20.85
C ASN A 48 14.16 9.83 21.17
N ASN A 49 15.13 10.08 20.32
CA ASN A 49 16.52 9.60 20.48
C ASN A 49 17.40 10.65 21.18
N SER A 50 16.82 11.76 21.68
CA SER A 50 17.56 12.76 22.44
C SER A 50 17.62 12.39 23.92
N ASP A 51 18.52 13.05 24.64
CA ASP A 51 18.74 12.82 26.08
C ASP A 51 17.72 13.54 26.97
N SER A 52 16.74 14.23 26.41
CA SER A 52 15.74 15.01 27.14
C SER A 52 14.32 14.66 26.68
N ARG A 53 13.35 14.84 27.59
CA ARG A 53 11.93 14.75 27.27
C ARG A 53 11.56 15.80 26.22
N GLN A 54 10.79 15.40 25.23
CA GLN A 54 10.27 16.27 24.19
C GLN A 54 8.73 16.26 24.18
N VAL A 55 8.15 17.40 23.80
CA VAL A 55 6.72 17.53 23.54
C VAL A 55 6.56 17.83 22.06
N VAL A 56 5.94 16.93 21.36
CA VAL A 56 5.83 16.96 19.90
C VAL A 56 4.40 16.89 19.43
N ASP A 57 4.16 17.34 18.21
CA ASP A 57 2.91 17.12 17.51
C ASP A 57 3.15 16.09 16.38
N VAL A 58 2.18 15.19 16.17
CA VAL A 58 2.18 14.25 15.05
C VAL A 58 1.00 14.56 14.14
N GLN A 59 1.27 14.74 12.86
CA GLN A 59 0.27 15.03 11.85
C GLN A 59 0.23 13.92 10.81
N PHE A 60 -0.95 13.37 10.59
CA PHE A 60 -1.26 12.51 9.46
C PHE A 60 -2.01 13.32 8.40
N SER A 61 -1.66 13.13 7.15
CA SER A 61 -2.38 13.66 6.00
C SER A 61 -2.55 12.53 4.98
N ILE A 62 -3.79 12.26 4.60
CA ILE A 62 -4.15 11.24 3.61
C ILE A 62 -4.82 11.94 2.46
N VAL A 63 -4.28 11.76 1.28
CA VAL A 63 -4.84 12.29 0.02
C VAL A 63 -5.35 11.10 -0.80
N ASN A 64 -6.63 11.14 -1.15
CA ASN A 64 -7.28 10.19 -2.03
C ASN A 64 -7.97 10.97 -3.17
N GLY A 65 -7.35 10.98 -4.35
CA GLY A 65 -7.79 11.82 -5.45
C GLY A 65 -7.82 13.31 -5.08
N ASN A 66 -9.01 13.90 -5.05
CA ASN A 66 -9.20 15.31 -4.68
C ASN A 66 -9.49 15.51 -3.17
N ASP A 67 -9.72 14.42 -2.43
CA ASP A 67 -10.05 14.50 -1.02
C ASP A 67 -8.80 14.43 -0.15
N THR A 68 -8.74 15.27 0.86
CA THR A 68 -7.64 15.30 1.83
C THR A 68 -8.18 15.24 3.24
N ILE A 69 -7.77 14.21 3.96
CA ILE A 69 -8.07 14.03 5.39
C ILE A 69 -6.79 14.32 6.17
N THR A 70 -6.85 15.32 7.04
CA THR A 70 -5.74 15.66 7.93
C THR A 70 -6.15 15.51 9.37
N ARG A 71 -5.32 14.83 10.17
CA ARG A 71 -5.51 14.70 11.61
C ARG A 71 -4.23 15.00 12.35
N SER A 72 -4.32 15.83 13.37
CA SER A 72 -3.17 16.23 14.20
C SER A 72 -3.37 15.79 15.64
N PHE A 73 -2.36 15.16 16.20
CA PHE A 73 -2.26 14.79 17.60
C PHE A 73 -1.26 15.73 18.24
N LYS A 74 -1.72 16.53 19.18
CA LYS A 74 -0.93 17.62 19.79
C LYS A 74 -0.42 17.24 21.16
N ALA A 75 0.69 17.87 21.54
CA ALA A 75 1.29 17.80 22.85
C ALA A 75 1.59 16.37 23.33
N ILE A 76 2.13 15.54 22.44
CA ILE A 76 2.56 14.19 22.78
C ILE A 76 3.89 14.28 23.50
N GLU A 77 3.90 13.87 24.76
CA GLU A 77 5.11 13.83 25.57
C GLU A 77 5.85 12.52 25.33
N ILE A 78 7.12 12.59 24.98
CA ILE A 78 8.00 11.44 24.75
C ILE A 78 9.26 11.63 25.57
N ASN A 79 9.51 10.73 26.51
CA ASN A 79 10.72 10.79 27.33
C ASN A 79 11.98 10.47 26.51
N ALA A 80 13.14 10.75 27.07
CA ALA A 80 14.42 10.39 26.46
C ALA A 80 14.47 8.87 26.15
N GLY A 81 14.79 8.50 24.91
CA GLY A 81 14.84 7.12 24.45
C GLY A 81 13.48 6.41 24.29
N GLU A 82 12.37 7.09 24.59
CA GLU A 82 11.01 6.51 24.51
C GLU A 82 10.48 6.50 23.06
N LYS A 83 9.56 5.55 22.82
CA LYS A 83 8.80 5.43 21.57
C LYS A 83 7.31 5.46 21.89
N LYS A 84 6.55 6.24 21.14
CA LYS A 84 5.09 6.30 21.27
C LYS A 84 4.41 6.06 19.94
N THR A 85 3.37 5.22 19.94
CA THR A 85 2.57 4.95 18.77
C THR A 85 1.31 5.81 18.77
N VAL A 86 1.07 6.46 17.65
CA VAL A 86 -0.14 7.24 17.37
C VAL A 86 -0.92 6.52 16.28
N LYS A 87 -2.25 6.49 16.40
CA LYS A 87 -3.13 5.81 15.43
C LYS A 87 -4.16 6.79 14.88
N MET A 88 -4.48 6.61 13.61
CA MET A 88 -5.54 7.33 12.91
C MET A 88 -6.39 6.35 12.13
N ASP A 89 -7.70 6.38 12.35
CA ASP A 89 -8.66 5.61 11.58
C ASP A 89 -9.23 6.46 10.45
N CYS A 90 -9.37 5.87 9.28
CA CYS A 90 -9.99 6.49 8.11
C CYS A 90 -10.71 5.43 7.26
N ASP A 91 -11.76 5.86 6.57
CA ASP A 91 -12.47 5.07 5.60
C ASP A 91 -11.81 5.28 4.21
N ILE A 92 -11.64 4.20 3.46
CA ILE A 92 -11.06 4.25 2.12
C ILE A 92 -12.19 4.40 1.11
N ALA A 93 -12.21 5.54 0.44
CA ALA A 93 -13.10 5.77 -0.69
C ALA A 93 -12.60 5.03 -1.95
N THR A 94 -13.34 5.16 -3.04
CA THR A 94 -12.95 4.65 -4.36
C THR A 94 -11.73 5.41 -4.88
N GLY A 95 -10.91 4.73 -5.67
CA GLY A 95 -9.72 5.34 -6.26
C GLY A 95 -8.70 4.29 -6.69
N THR A 96 -7.54 4.74 -7.11
CA THR A 96 -6.42 3.86 -7.51
C THR A 96 -5.31 3.83 -6.48
N GLU A 97 -5.14 4.93 -5.74
CA GLU A 97 -4.08 5.09 -4.75
C GLU A 97 -4.43 6.12 -3.69
N ILE A 98 -3.84 5.98 -2.55
CA ILE A 98 -3.79 6.99 -1.49
C ILE A 98 -2.35 7.40 -1.22
N VAL A 99 -2.16 8.70 -1.01
CA VAL A 99 -0.88 9.24 -0.56
C VAL A 99 -0.98 9.55 0.93
N SER A 100 -0.22 8.82 1.73
CA SER A 100 -0.09 9.05 3.17
C SER A 100 1.15 9.88 3.45
N THR A 101 0.98 10.95 4.21
CA THR A 101 2.09 11.76 4.71
C THR A 101 1.98 11.85 6.22
N VAL A 102 3.03 11.44 6.92
CA VAL A 102 3.10 11.54 8.38
C VAL A 102 4.29 12.42 8.76
N LYS A 103 4.06 13.37 9.64
CA LYS A 103 5.09 14.32 10.10
C LYS A 103 5.11 14.38 11.61
N ILE A 104 6.30 14.52 12.18
CA ILE A 104 6.52 14.89 13.56
C ILE A 104 7.02 16.33 13.61
N MET A 105 6.42 17.12 14.48
CA MET A 105 6.69 18.55 14.59
C MET A 105 7.13 18.91 16.01
N LEU A 106 8.13 19.76 16.10
CA LEU A 106 8.58 20.37 17.34
C LEU A 106 8.37 21.89 17.24
N ASN A 107 7.62 22.48 18.16
CA ASN A 107 7.30 23.91 18.15
C ASN A 107 6.70 24.39 16.81
N GLY A 108 5.87 23.57 16.18
CA GLY A 108 5.23 23.89 14.91
C GLY A 108 6.10 23.69 13.66
N ILE A 109 7.36 23.28 13.82
CA ILE A 109 8.29 23.02 12.72
C ILE A 109 8.40 21.51 12.51
N ALA A 110 8.23 21.04 11.27
CA ALA A 110 8.42 19.65 10.95
C ALA A 110 9.91 19.27 11.04
N VAL A 111 10.23 18.32 11.92
CA VAL A 111 11.61 17.87 12.18
C VAL A 111 11.91 16.54 11.48
N ASP A 112 10.86 15.75 11.24
CA ASP A 112 10.94 14.52 10.43
C ASP A 112 9.58 14.22 9.79
N GLY A 113 9.59 13.42 8.72
CA GLY A 113 8.36 13.01 8.05
C GLY A 113 8.62 11.99 6.96
N GLN A 114 7.59 11.22 6.66
CA GLN A 114 7.61 10.23 5.60
C GLN A 114 6.35 10.36 4.74
N ARG A 115 6.51 10.16 3.45
CA ARG A 115 5.43 10.16 2.48
C ARG A 115 5.48 8.85 1.70
N ASP A 116 4.36 8.14 1.68
CA ASP A 116 4.23 6.84 1.05
C ASP A 116 2.96 6.79 0.20
N MET A 117 2.98 5.97 -0.85
CA MET A 117 1.81 5.63 -1.66
C MET A 117 1.32 4.25 -1.32
N ILE A 118 0.00 4.09 -1.18
CA ILE A 118 -0.67 2.84 -0.90
C ILE A 118 -1.67 2.59 -2.03
N ALA A 119 -1.53 1.47 -2.74
CA ALA A 119 -2.44 1.11 -3.82
C ALA A 119 -3.84 0.76 -3.27
N ILE A 120 -4.88 1.22 -3.96
CA ILE A 120 -6.26 0.81 -3.72
C ILE A 120 -6.60 -0.27 -4.75
N LEU A 121 -6.97 -1.45 -4.27
CA LEU A 121 -7.44 -2.54 -5.09
C LEU A 121 -8.97 -2.52 -5.14
N PRO A 122 -9.58 -2.88 -6.27
CA PRO A 122 -11.03 -2.99 -6.35
C PRO A 122 -11.56 -4.03 -5.36
N ALA A 123 -12.74 -3.77 -4.80
CA ALA A 123 -13.42 -4.70 -3.90
C ALA A 123 -13.99 -5.92 -4.64
N THR A 124 -14.11 -5.82 -5.96
CA THR A 124 -14.69 -6.86 -6.83
C THR A 124 -13.62 -7.47 -7.73
N THR A 125 -13.80 -8.74 -8.06
CA THR A 125 -12.99 -9.44 -9.06
C THR A 125 -13.91 -9.85 -10.20
N ASP A 126 -13.43 -9.71 -11.42
CA ASP A 126 -14.15 -10.21 -12.59
C ASP A 126 -14.16 -11.74 -12.55
N VAL A 127 -15.36 -12.30 -12.64
CA VAL A 127 -15.58 -13.74 -12.73
C VAL A 127 -16.07 -14.04 -14.14
N VAL A 128 -15.37 -14.94 -14.82
CA VAL A 128 -15.76 -15.46 -16.12
C VAL A 128 -16.43 -16.81 -15.93
N GLU A 129 -17.71 -16.89 -16.25
CA GLU A 129 -18.44 -18.16 -16.30
C GLU A 129 -18.70 -18.53 -17.76
N ALA A 130 -18.40 -19.76 -18.14
CA ALA A 130 -18.70 -20.33 -19.43
C ALA A 130 -19.75 -21.41 -19.29
N SER A 131 -20.87 -21.28 -20.00
CA SER A 131 -21.93 -22.29 -20.07
C SER A 131 -21.97 -22.86 -21.47
N PRO A 132 -21.41 -24.07 -21.69
CA PRO A 132 -21.46 -24.71 -22.99
C PRO A 132 -22.90 -25.19 -23.32
N PHE A 133 -23.28 -25.08 -24.56
CA PHE A 133 -24.53 -25.64 -25.06
C PHE A 133 -24.29 -26.34 -26.37
N TYR A 134 -25.16 -27.32 -26.67
CA TYR A 134 -25.10 -28.09 -27.90
C TYR A 134 -26.48 -28.09 -28.56
N LEU A 135 -26.49 -27.86 -29.86
CA LEU A 135 -27.64 -28.08 -30.72
C LEU A 135 -27.39 -29.36 -31.52
N ASN A 136 -28.31 -30.27 -31.49
CA ASN A 136 -28.26 -31.50 -32.31
C ASN A 136 -29.36 -31.47 -33.39
N GLU A 137 -29.31 -32.39 -34.32
CA GLU A 137 -30.24 -32.45 -35.44
C GLU A 137 -31.72 -32.52 -35.03
N ASN A 138 -32.01 -33.05 -33.85
CA ASN A 138 -33.36 -33.17 -33.29
C ASN A 138 -33.78 -32.03 -32.37
N SER A 139 -32.86 -31.15 -32.04
CA SER A 139 -33.08 -30.07 -31.07
C SER A 139 -32.65 -28.72 -31.64
N GLN A 140 -33.62 -28.03 -32.26
CA GLN A 140 -33.38 -26.70 -32.85
C GLN A 140 -33.36 -25.55 -31.82
N LYS A 141 -33.51 -25.86 -30.55
CA LYS A 141 -33.53 -24.88 -29.46
C LYS A 141 -32.74 -25.38 -28.27
N ALA A 142 -31.88 -24.54 -27.75
CA ALA A 142 -31.25 -24.70 -26.44
C ALA A 142 -31.69 -23.59 -25.48
N THR A 143 -32.01 -23.95 -24.25
CA THR A 143 -32.28 -22.98 -23.18
C THR A 143 -31.08 -22.94 -22.31
N ILE A 144 -30.42 -21.77 -22.26
CA ILE A 144 -29.23 -21.55 -21.44
C ILE A 144 -29.66 -20.77 -20.20
N PRO A 145 -29.40 -21.29 -19.01
CA PRO A 145 -29.68 -20.53 -17.80
C PRO A 145 -28.80 -19.28 -17.77
N MET A 146 -29.42 -18.11 -17.62
CA MET A 146 -28.68 -16.85 -17.49
C MET A 146 -28.07 -16.78 -16.10
N PRO A 147 -26.76 -16.51 -15.99
CA PRO A 147 -26.16 -16.24 -14.69
C PRO A 147 -26.74 -14.98 -14.06
N THR A 148 -26.82 -14.98 -12.75
CA THR A 148 -27.32 -13.83 -11.99
C THR A 148 -26.14 -12.90 -11.69
N PHE A 149 -26.16 -11.70 -12.24
CA PHE A 149 -25.13 -10.69 -12.00
C PHE A 149 -25.54 -9.73 -10.86
N ASN A 150 -24.69 -9.57 -9.89
CA ASN A 150 -24.86 -8.57 -8.83
C ASN A 150 -24.37 -7.17 -9.23
N SER A 151 -23.75 -7.04 -10.41
CA SER A 151 -23.17 -5.81 -10.96
C SER A 151 -23.24 -5.80 -12.47
N LYS A 152 -22.62 -4.83 -13.12
CA LYS A 152 -22.52 -4.78 -14.59
C LYS A 152 -21.68 -5.97 -15.09
N GLY A 153 -22.26 -6.79 -15.96
CA GLY A 153 -21.60 -7.89 -16.62
C GLY A 153 -21.63 -7.76 -18.14
N LEU A 154 -20.64 -8.35 -18.81
CA LEU A 154 -20.64 -8.54 -20.26
C LEU A 154 -21.01 -9.99 -20.53
N ILE A 155 -21.99 -10.21 -21.43
CA ILE A 155 -22.33 -11.54 -21.93
C ILE A 155 -21.83 -11.62 -23.36
N THR A 156 -20.92 -12.57 -23.58
CA THR A 156 -20.46 -12.92 -24.93
C THR A 156 -21.11 -14.23 -25.33
N PHE A 157 -21.70 -14.28 -26.49
CA PHE A 157 -22.30 -15.45 -27.06
C PHE A 157 -21.49 -15.87 -28.27
N GLU A 158 -20.93 -17.07 -28.21
CA GLU A 158 -20.14 -17.65 -29.30
C GLU A 158 -20.81 -18.91 -29.83
N TYR A 159 -20.99 -18.99 -31.13
CA TYR A 159 -21.54 -20.14 -31.80
C TYR A 159 -20.61 -20.58 -32.93
N ALA A 160 -20.35 -21.86 -33.00
CA ALA A 160 -19.61 -22.48 -34.09
C ALA A 160 -20.31 -23.76 -34.55
N ASP A 161 -20.44 -23.92 -35.84
CA ASP A 161 -20.99 -25.10 -36.48
C ASP A 161 -20.00 -26.27 -36.56
N ASN A 162 -18.71 -25.98 -36.38
CA ASN A 162 -17.63 -26.96 -36.37
C ASN A 162 -16.82 -26.87 -35.06
N PRO A 163 -16.78 -27.96 -34.26
CA PRO A 163 -16.05 -27.97 -33.00
C PRO A 163 -14.53 -27.74 -33.14
N ALA A 164 -13.95 -27.90 -34.34
CA ALA A 164 -12.54 -27.59 -34.56
C ALA A 164 -12.20 -26.12 -34.37
N TRP A 165 -13.17 -25.21 -34.51
CA TRP A 165 -12.97 -23.77 -34.22
C TRP A 165 -12.64 -23.49 -32.74
N TYR A 166 -13.21 -24.26 -31.83
CA TYR A 166 -12.90 -24.12 -30.40
C TYR A 166 -11.46 -24.53 -30.11
N ALA A 167 -10.94 -25.56 -30.79
CA ALA A 167 -9.53 -25.92 -30.65
C ALA A 167 -8.60 -24.79 -31.12
N ALA A 168 -8.94 -24.14 -32.23
CA ALA A 168 -8.15 -23.03 -32.77
C ALA A 168 -8.15 -21.80 -31.86
N THR A 169 -9.27 -21.48 -31.22
CA THR A 169 -9.36 -20.35 -30.30
C THR A 169 -8.74 -20.62 -28.91
N ALA A 170 -8.65 -21.89 -28.51
CA ALA A 170 -8.02 -22.27 -27.22
C ALA A 170 -6.49 -22.36 -27.32
N LEU A 171 -5.91 -22.53 -28.51
CA LEU A 171 -4.47 -22.67 -28.70
C LEU A 171 -3.63 -21.51 -28.11
N PRO A 172 -4.00 -20.23 -28.22
CA PRO A 172 -3.21 -19.14 -27.63
C PRO A 172 -3.12 -19.19 -26.12
N SER A 173 -4.13 -19.76 -25.43
CA SER A 173 -4.14 -19.86 -23.96
C SER A 173 -3.35 -21.08 -23.43
N ILE A 174 -2.97 -22.00 -24.30
CA ILE A 174 -2.19 -23.20 -23.93
C ILE A 174 -0.69 -22.98 -24.14
N VAL A 175 -0.32 -22.00 -24.98
CA VAL A 175 1.08 -21.72 -25.38
C VAL A 175 1.68 -20.51 -24.62
N SER A 176 0.91 -19.83 -23.74
CA SER A 176 1.37 -18.66 -22.97
C SER A 176 1.96 -19.03 -21.60
#